data_e9977e58ace4af88e61ed45a5fa8ea5c
#
_entry.id   e9977e58ace4af88e61ed45a5fa8ea5c
#
_cell.length_a   1.000
_cell.length_b   1.000
_cell.length_c   1.000
_cell.angle_alpha   90.00
_cell.angle_beta   90.00
_cell.angle_gamma   90.00
#
_symmetry.space_group_name_H-M   'P 1'
#
loop_
_entity.id
_entity.type
_entity.pdbx_description
1 polymer ?
#
loop_
_entity_poly.entity_id
_entity_poly.type
_entity_poly.pdbx_seq_one_letter_code
_entity_poly.pdbx_strand_id
1 'polypeptide(L)'
;MCPCIERMDDLPRLCICGTNVILLEMPFSHWSESYYETVYNVSHSGLTVVMAHIDRYPEEKAIRLIEECGVYVQLNAECFAKFRGRRLMSRWLGRGCVAAYGSDIHGADKTAACRLGQMFEKTGDAGIAVMQKTDMLLSDAASLI
;
A
#
# COMPACT_ATOMS: atom_id res chain seq x y z
N MET A 1 -0.18 -11.15 7.07
CA MET A 1 1.01 -10.75 7.86
C MET A 1 1.11 -11.62 9.11
N CYS A 2 2.31 -11.98 9.53
CA CYS A 2 2.57 -12.68 10.79
C CYS A 2 2.92 -11.63 11.86
N PRO A 3 2.35 -11.67 13.09
CA PRO A 3 2.70 -10.73 14.17
C PRO A 3 4.17 -10.82 14.63
N CYS A 4 4.89 -11.82 14.18
CA CYS A 4 6.32 -11.98 14.50
C CYS A 4 7.27 -11.38 13.45
N ILE A 5 6.76 -10.75 12.40
CA ILE A 5 7.60 -10.20 11.32
C ILE A 5 8.62 -9.17 11.86
N GLU A 6 8.24 -8.39 12.87
CA GLU A 6 9.13 -7.41 13.52
C GLU A 6 10.37 -8.02 14.20
N ARG A 7 10.32 -9.34 14.49
CA ARG A 7 11.41 -10.08 15.13
C ARG A 7 12.33 -10.77 14.13
N MET A 8 12.10 -10.57 12.85
CA MET A 8 12.99 -11.12 11.83
C MET A 8 14.25 -10.25 11.75
N ASP A 9 15.39 -10.85 12.01
CA ASP A 9 16.71 -10.17 11.94
C ASP A 9 17.03 -9.62 10.55
N ASP A 10 16.23 -9.95 9.55
CA ASP A 10 16.50 -9.73 8.13
C ASP A 10 15.36 -9.02 7.39
N LEU A 11 14.59 -8.19 8.11
CA LEU A 11 13.50 -7.38 7.52
C LEU A 11 13.90 -6.63 6.24
N PRO A 12 15.10 -6.02 6.14
CA PRO A 12 15.52 -5.34 4.92
C PRO A 12 15.52 -6.22 3.67
N ARG A 13 15.67 -7.54 3.81
CA ARG A 13 15.59 -8.47 2.66
C ARG A 13 14.17 -8.67 2.10
N LEU A 14 13.16 -8.27 2.85
CA LEU A 14 11.76 -8.27 2.40
C LEU A 14 11.38 -7.00 1.67
N CYS A 15 12.27 -6.01 1.64
CA CYS A 15 12.04 -4.77 0.91
C CYS A 15 12.12 -4.98 -0.60
N ILE A 16 11.48 -4.08 -1.33
CA ILE A 16 11.64 -3.99 -2.78
C ILE A 16 13.12 -3.77 -3.07
N CYS A 17 13.68 -4.56 -3.98
CA CYS A 17 15.12 -4.59 -4.26
C CYS A 17 15.72 -3.19 -4.44
N GLY A 18 16.77 -2.89 -3.71
CA GLY A 18 17.45 -1.59 -3.74
C GLY A 18 16.73 -0.47 -2.99
N THR A 19 15.72 -0.79 -2.17
CA THR A 19 14.95 0.21 -1.43
C THR A 19 14.81 -0.16 0.06
N ASN A 20 14.30 0.79 0.87
CA ASN A 20 13.82 0.53 2.23
C ASN A 20 12.29 0.36 2.28
N VAL A 21 11.64 0.18 1.13
CA VAL A 21 10.19 0.06 1.01
C VAL A 21 9.77 -1.39 1.18
N ILE A 22 8.90 -1.66 2.13
CA ILE A 22 8.29 -2.98 2.35
C ILE A 22 6.79 -2.94 2.06
N LEU A 23 6.31 -3.89 1.25
CA LEU A 23 4.89 -4.08 1.01
C LEU A 23 4.33 -5.08 2.02
N LEU A 24 3.40 -4.64 2.86
CA LEU A 24 2.77 -5.49 3.87
C LEU A 24 1.30 -5.73 3.56
N GLU A 25 0.86 -6.96 3.79
CA GLU A 25 -0.53 -7.36 3.69
C GLU A 25 -1.06 -7.78 5.07
N MET A 26 -2.21 -7.21 5.47
CA MET A 26 -2.91 -7.61 6.68
C MET A 26 -3.77 -8.84 6.44
N PRO A 27 -3.99 -9.70 7.46
CA PRO A 27 -4.92 -10.80 7.32
C PRO A 27 -6.35 -10.30 7.09
N PHE A 28 -7.15 -11.05 6.34
CA PHE A 28 -8.57 -10.71 6.10
C PHE A 28 -9.46 -10.92 7.32
N SER A 29 -8.99 -11.64 8.32
CA SER A 29 -9.71 -11.92 9.56
C SER A 29 -9.39 -10.91 10.67
N HIS A 30 -9.69 -11.25 11.90
CA HIS A 30 -9.54 -10.37 13.06
C HIS A 30 -8.14 -9.76 13.20
N TRP A 31 -8.11 -8.44 13.35
CA TRP A 31 -6.90 -7.70 13.71
C TRP A 31 -6.91 -7.46 15.22
N SER A 32 -5.90 -7.98 15.90
CA SER A 32 -5.63 -7.66 17.30
C SER A 32 -4.71 -6.44 17.39
N GLU A 33 -4.59 -5.87 18.59
CA GLU A 33 -3.64 -4.78 18.85
C GLU A 33 -2.21 -5.14 18.45
N SER A 34 -1.80 -6.40 18.61
CA SER A 34 -0.46 -6.85 18.22
C SER A 34 -0.15 -6.67 16.73
N TYR A 35 -1.15 -6.65 15.86
CA TYR A 35 -0.92 -6.35 14.44
C TYR A 35 -0.61 -4.86 14.22
N TYR A 36 -1.30 -3.96 14.92
CA TYR A 36 -1.01 -2.52 14.85
C TYR A 36 0.37 -2.22 15.45
N GLU A 37 0.69 -2.80 16.60
CA GLU A 37 2.02 -2.69 17.21
C GLU A 37 3.12 -3.18 16.28
N THR A 38 2.90 -4.32 15.61
CA THR A 38 3.86 -4.85 14.62
C THR A 38 4.06 -3.88 13.45
N VAL A 39 2.98 -3.35 12.87
CA VAL A 39 3.08 -2.37 11.76
C VAL A 39 3.78 -1.10 12.24
N TYR A 40 3.42 -0.62 13.44
CA TYR A 40 4.05 0.55 14.04
C TYR A 40 5.57 0.34 14.22
N ASN A 41 5.99 -0.78 14.80
CA ASN A 41 7.39 -1.09 15.02
C ASN A 41 8.17 -1.19 13.70
N VAL A 42 7.58 -1.84 12.68
CA VAL A 42 8.21 -1.94 11.35
C VAL A 42 8.32 -0.57 10.70
N SER A 43 7.28 0.27 10.76
CA SER A 43 7.33 1.61 10.16
C SER A 43 8.30 2.57 10.87
N HIS A 44 8.62 2.31 12.16
CA HIS A 44 9.58 3.10 12.94
C HIS A 44 10.98 2.50 13.01
N SER A 45 11.22 1.38 12.32
CA SER A 45 12.55 0.75 12.23
C SER A 45 13.44 1.31 11.11
N GLY A 46 13.05 2.40 10.46
CA GLY A 46 13.72 2.98 9.29
C GLY A 46 13.21 2.44 7.95
N LEU A 47 12.19 1.57 7.97
CA LEU A 47 11.53 1.08 6.78
C LEU A 47 10.31 1.92 6.41
N THR A 48 10.08 2.09 5.11
CA THR A 48 8.87 2.71 4.59
C THR A 48 7.83 1.62 4.31
N VAL A 49 6.76 1.61 5.08
CA VAL A 49 5.69 0.61 4.93
C VAL A 49 4.65 1.10 3.93
N VAL A 50 4.35 0.25 2.95
CA VAL A 50 3.20 0.39 2.05
C VAL A 50 2.23 -0.76 2.32
N MET A 51 0.99 -0.43 2.73
CA MET A 51 -0.05 -1.43 2.97
C MET A 51 -0.69 -1.85 1.65
N ALA A 52 -0.62 -3.14 1.32
CA ALA A 52 -1.21 -3.68 0.11
C ALA A 52 -2.74 -3.60 0.12
N HIS A 53 -3.34 -3.38 -1.04
CA HIS A 53 -4.78 -3.41 -1.33
C HIS A 53 -5.68 -2.91 -0.18
N ILE A 54 -5.40 -1.69 0.29
CA ILE A 54 -6.08 -1.08 1.45
C ILE A 54 -7.61 -1.02 1.28
N ASP A 55 -8.08 -1.00 0.05
CA ASP A 55 -9.49 -0.99 -0.33
C ASP A 55 -10.25 -2.28 0.03
N ARG A 56 -9.55 -3.34 0.41
CA ARG A 56 -10.12 -4.61 0.87
C ARG A 56 -10.41 -4.64 2.37
N TYR A 57 -9.89 -3.71 3.13
CA TYR A 57 -10.04 -3.70 4.58
C TYR A 57 -11.16 -2.76 5.04
N PRO A 58 -11.75 -2.97 6.24
CA PRO A 58 -12.67 -2.03 6.85
C PRO A 58 -12.02 -0.64 6.96
N GLU A 59 -12.75 0.39 6.54
CA GLU A 59 -12.20 1.75 6.40
C GLU A 59 -11.66 2.30 7.74
N GLU A 60 -12.36 2.05 8.84
CA GLU A 60 -11.92 2.48 10.17
C GLU A 60 -10.56 1.87 10.58
N LYS A 61 -10.34 0.58 10.24
CA LYS A 61 -9.06 -0.10 10.52
C LYS A 61 -7.94 0.43 9.66
N ALA A 62 -8.23 0.68 8.39
CA ALA A 62 -7.27 1.26 7.45
C ALA A 62 -6.86 2.69 7.85
N ILE A 63 -7.82 3.51 8.29
CA ILE A 63 -7.55 4.87 8.81
C ILE A 63 -6.62 4.79 10.02
N ARG A 64 -6.90 3.90 10.96
CA ARG A 64 -6.07 3.71 12.14
C ARG A 64 -4.62 3.37 11.79
N LEU A 65 -4.39 2.46 10.83
CA LEU A 65 -3.03 2.14 10.37
C LEU A 65 -2.30 3.38 9.83
N ILE A 66 -2.99 4.21 9.04
CA ILE A 66 -2.37 5.41 8.46
C ILE A 66 -2.04 6.43 9.55
N GLU A 67 -2.99 6.70 10.46
CA GLU A 67 -2.87 7.75 11.46
C GLU A 67 -1.92 7.38 12.61
N GLU A 68 -1.96 6.12 13.06
CA GLU A 68 -1.13 5.66 14.19
C GLU A 68 0.25 5.14 13.75
N CYS A 69 0.34 4.48 12.58
CA CYS A 69 1.58 3.84 12.13
C CYS A 69 2.32 4.64 11.03
N GLY A 70 1.74 5.70 10.49
CA GLY A 70 2.38 6.55 9.48
C GLY A 70 2.65 5.85 8.14
N VAL A 71 1.84 4.85 7.78
CA VAL A 71 2.06 4.03 6.58
C VAL A 71 1.49 4.67 5.32
N TYR A 72 2.10 4.37 4.19
CA TYR A 72 1.50 4.57 2.87
C TYR A 72 0.57 3.40 2.52
N VAL A 73 -0.25 3.59 1.48
CA VAL A 73 -1.21 2.56 1.04
C VAL A 73 -1.17 2.36 -0.47
N GLN A 74 -1.48 1.13 -0.89
CA GLN A 74 -1.69 0.77 -2.27
C GLN A 74 -3.17 0.47 -2.50
N LEU A 75 -3.74 0.97 -3.60
CA LEU A 75 -5.11 0.74 -4.04
C LEU A 75 -5.13 -0.23 -5.23
N ASN A 76 -6.09 -1.15 -5.22
CA ASN A 76 -6.27 -2.06 -6.35
C ASN A 76 -7.12 -1.45 -7.46
N ALA A 77 -6.77 -1.76 -8.71
CA ALA A 77 -7.53 -1.36 -9.88
C ALA A 77 -8.96 -1.92 -9.91
N GLU A 78 -9.22 -3.04 -9.24
CA GLU A 78 -10.58 -3.57 -9.08
C GLU A 78 -11.51 -2.64 -8.28
N CYS A 79 -10.96 -1.89 -7.34
CA CYS A 79 -11.72 -0.89 -6.59
C CYS A 79 -12.39 0.12 -7.53
N PHE A 80 -11.71 0.48 -8.61
CA PHE A 80 -12.21 1.42 -9.60
C PHE A 80 -13.39 0.89 -10.43
N ALA A 81 -13.50 -0.41 -10.61
CA ALA A 81 -14.54 -1.02 -11.46
C ALA A 81 -15.97 -0.83 -10.89
N LYS A 82 -16.12 -0.65 -9.58
CA LYS A 82 -17.40 -0.52 -8.89
C LYS A 82 -17.68 0.92 -8.47
N PHE A 83 -18.95 1.36 -8.52
CA PHE A 83 -19.33 2.72 -8.11
C PHE A 83 -18.94 3.07 -6.67
N ARG A 84 -19.20 2.14 -5.74
CA ARG A 84 -18.78 2.31 -4.32
C ARG A 84 -17.27 2.39 -4.18
N GLY A 85 -16.53 1.59 -4.95
CA GLY A 85 -15.08 1.59 -4.97
C GLY A 85 -14.52 2.93 -5.46
N ARG A 86 -15.10 3.55 -6.48
CA ARG A 86 -14.67 4.88 -6.94
C ARG A 86 -14.81 5.96 -5.87
N ARG A 87 -15.89 5.94 -5.08
CA ARG A 87 -16.06 6.87 -3.96
C ARG A 87 -15.04 6.63 -2.85
N LEU A 88 -14.77 5.36 -2.53
CA LEU A 88 -13.74 4.97 -1.58
C LEU A 88 -12.37 5.45 -2.06
N MET A 89 -12.02 5.18 -3.31
CA MET A 89 -10.77 5.61 -3.93
C MET A 89 -10.59 7.14 -3.87
N SER A 90 -11.63 7.93 -4.21
CA SER A 90 -11.54 9.39 -4.12
C SER A 90 -11.24 9.87 -2.70
N ARG A 91 -11.80 9.21 -1.68
CA ARG A 91 -11.49 9.53 -0.28
C ARG A 91 -10.04 9.20 0.09
N TRP A 92 -9.52 8.06 -0.36
CA TRP A 92 -8.13 7.67 -0.12
C TRP A 92 -7.15 8.61 -0.83
N LEU A 93 -7.42 8.96 -2.08
CA LEU A 93 -6.60 9.92 -2.83
C LEU A 93 -6.59 11.29 -2.14
N GLY A 94 -7.73 11.75 -1.65
CA GLY A 94 -7.85 13.03 -0.92
C GLY A 94 -7.05 13.07 0.40
N ARG A 95 -6.71 11.92 0.99
CA ARG A 95 -5.84 11.83 2.18
C ARG A 95 -4.36 11.97 1.86
N GLY A 96 -3.96 11.87 0.61
CA GLY A 96 -2.56 11.99 0.18
C GLY A 96 -1.64 10.86 0.61
N CYS A 97 -2.16 9.78 1.20
CA CYS A 97 -1.38 8.62 1.68
C CYS A 97 -1.24 7.50 0.63
N VAL A 98 -1.94 7.60 -0.51
CA VAL A 98 -1.83 6.61 -1.59
C VAL A 98 -0.48 6.76 -2.29
N ALA A 99 0.32 5.70 -2.25
CA ALA A 99 1.66 5.67 -2.82
C ALA A 99 1.76 4.78 -4.07
N ALA A 100 0.81 3.90 -4.30
CA ALA A 100 0.83 3.03 -5.46
C ALA A 100 -0.57 2.58 -5.89
N TYR A 101 -0.71 2.26 -7.16
CA TYR A 101 -1.80 1.46 -7.69
C TYR A 101 -1.31 0.04 -7.98
N GLY A 102 -2.15 -0.95 -7.75
CA GLY A 102 -1.85 -2.36 -7.99
C GLY A 102 -2.91 -3.02 -8.87
N SER A 103 -2.49 -4.01 -9.62
CA SER A 103 -3.39 -4.85 -10.42
C SER A 103 -3.88 -6.09 -9.68
N ASP A 104 -3.15 -6.49 -8.62
CA ASP A 104 -3.40 -7.70 -7.84
C ASP A 104 -3.60 -8.95 -8.73
N ILE A 105 -2.72 -9.10 -9.71
CA ILE A 105 -2.79 -10.20 -10.67
C ILE A 105 -2.41 -11.50 -9.98
N HIS A 106 -3.37 -12.41 -9.92
CA HIS A 106 -3.14 -13.80 -9.55
C HIS A 106 -3.39 -14.70 -10.77
N GLY A 107 -2.31 -15.20 -11.36
CA GLY A 107 -2.40 -16.12 -12.51
C GLY A 107 -2.73 -15.44 -13.84
N ALA A 108 -3.70 -15.98 -14.60
CA ALA A 108 -3.91 -15.66 -16.02
C ALA A 108 -4.91 -14.51 -16.29
N ASP A 109 -5.19 -13.61 -15.34
CA ASP A 109 -6.11 -12.49 -15.59
C ASP A 109 -5.50 -11.44 -16.53
N LYS A 110 -5.73 -11.63 -17.83
CA LYS A 110 -5.25 -10.73 -18.89
C LYS A 110 -5.86 -9.32 -18.84
N THR A 111 -6.93 -9.10 -18.06
CA THR A 111 -7.63 -7.80 -18.00
C THR A 111 -7.12 -6.91 -16.87
N ALA A 112 -6.36 -7.44 -15.93
CA ALA A 112 -5.89 -6.71 -14.77
C ALA A 112 -4.95 -5.55 -15.14
N ALA A 113 -4.04 -5.76 -16.08
CA ALA A 113 -3.16 -4.69 -16.59
C ALA A 113 -3.97 -3.57 -17.29
N CYS A 114 -5.00 -3.94 -18.06
CA CYS A 114 -5.88 -2.98 -18.71
C CYS A 114 -6.67 -2.15 -17.67
N ARG A 115 -7.17 -2.78 -16.62
CA ARG A 115 -7.86 -2.08 -15.51
C ARG A 115 -6.93 -1.09 -14.80
N LEU A 116 -5.67 -1.47 -14.60
CA LEU A 116 -4.67 -0.59 -14.00
C LEU A 116 -4.40 0.65 -14.88
N GLY A 117 -4.20 0.48 -16.18
CA GLY A 117 -4.08 1.58 -17.12
C GLY A 117 -5.29 2.53 -17.09
N GLN A 118 -6.50 1.98 -17.15
CA GLN A 118 -7.73 2.76 -17.03
C GLN A 118 -7.86 3.52 -15.71
N MET A 119 -7.35 2.96 -14.61
CA MET A 119 -7.33 3.64 -13.31
C MET A 119 -6.47 4.89 -13.36
N PHE A 120 -5.26 4.82 -13.92
CA PHE A 120 -4.39 5.99 -14.10
C PHE A 120 -5.03 7.05 -14.99
N GLU A 121 -5.55 6.67 -16.17
CA GLU A 121 -6.20 7.60 -17.09
C GLU A 121 -7.36 8.35 -16.42
N LYS A 122 -8.21 7.66 -15.69
CA LYS A 122 -9.43 8.23 -15.11
C LYS A 122 -9.21 8.98 -13.80
N THR A 123 -8.09 8.79 -13.14
CA THR A 123 -7.72 9.57 -11.94
C THR A 123 -6.96 10.85 -12.27
N GLY A 124 -6.51 11.02 -13.53
CA GLY A 124 -5.89 12.26 -14.01
C GLY A 124 -4.74 12.74 -13.11
N ASP A 125 -4.80 13.99 -12.66
CA ASP A 125 -3.76 14.60 -11.81
C ASP A 125 -3.48 13.81 -10.51
N ALA A 126 -4.53 13.21 -9.92
CA ALA A 126 -4.34 12.36 -8.74
C ALA A 126 -3.55 11.08 -9.08
N GLY A 127 -3.75 10.50 -10.25
CA GLY A 127 -2.96 9.37 -10.75
C GLY A 127 -1.50 9.75 -10.99
N ILE A 128 -1.25 10.94 -11.53
CA ILE A 128 0.10 11.48 -11.71
C ILE A 128 0.78 11.65 -10.35
N ALA A 129 0.09 12.21 -9.35
CA ALA A 129 0.63 12.38 -8.01
C ALA A 129 0.98 11.04 -7.35
N VAL A 130 0.16 10.00 -7.55
CA VAL A 130 0.47 8.63 -7.07
C VAL A 130 1.72 8.09 -7.75
N MET A 131 1.85 8.25 -9.08
CA MET A 131 3.03 7.82 -9.83
C MET A 131 4.30 8.49 -9.32
N GLN A 132 4.26 9.82 -9.17
CA GLN A 132 5.41 10.60 -8.63
C GLN A 132 5.79 10.14 -7.22
N LYS A 133 4.81 9.83 -6.37
CA LYS A 133 5.07 9.30 -5.04
C LYS A 133 5.69 7.90 -5.08
N THR A 134 5.21 7.03 -5.97
CA THR A 134 5.83 5.73 -6.21
C THR A 134 7.30 5.89 -6.60
N ASP A 135 7.58 6.75 -7.58
CA ASP A 135 8.94 7.00 -8.07
C ASP A 135 9.83 7.57 -6.97
N MET A 136 9.33 8.50 -6.16
CA MET A 136 10.05 9.04 -5.01
C MET A 136 10.42 7.92 -4.02
N LEU A 137 9.47 7.11 -3.60
CA LEU A 137 9.70 6.03 -2.64
C LEU A 137 10.71 4.98 -3.15
N LEU A 138 10.71 4.73 -4.47
CA LEU A 138 11.63 3.78 -5.08
C LEU A 138 13.02 4.38 -5.39
N SER A 139 13.14 5.71 -5.47
CA SER A 139 14.38 6.41 -5.78
C SER A 139 15.20 6.80 -4.56
N ASP A 140 14.54 7.17 -3.45
CA ASP A 140 15.22 7.65 -2.22
C ASP A 140 16.14 6.58 -1.59
N ALA A 141 15.93 5.33 -1.92
CA ALA A 141 16.74 4.22 -1.42
C ALA A 141 18.08 4.04 -2.16
N ALA A 142 18.21 4.56 -3.36
CA ALA A 142 19.50 4.51 -4.10
C ALA A 142 20.59 5.40 -3.47
N SER A 143 20.22 6.25 -2.50
CA SER A 143 21.14 7.16 -1.80
C SER A 143 21.73 6.58 -0.50
N LEU A 144 21.36 5.34 -0.14
CA LEU A 144 21.75 4.70 1.13
C LEU A 144 22.77 3.55 0.96
N ILE A 145 23.35 3.39 -0.24
CA ILE A 145 24.41 2.39 -0.52
C ILE A 145 25.75 3.08 -0.70
#